data_0825069584ad789448138fec60c3ac89
#
_entry.id   0825069584ad789448138fec60c3ac89
#
_cell.length_a   1.000
_cell.length_b   1.000
_cell.length_c   1.000
_cell.angle_alpha   90.00
_cell.angle_beta   90.00
_cell.angle_gamma   90.00
#
_symmetry.space_group_name_H-M   'P 1'
#
loop_
_entity.id
_entity.type
_entity.pdbx_description
1 polymer ?
#
loop_
_entity_poly.entity_id
_entity_poly.type
_entity_poly.pdbx_seq_one_letter_code
_entity_poly.pdbx_strand_id
1 'polypeptide(L)'
;MIRRTAILIADDHPLVSQGLRALLRPNCDVVGVVQDGRDVVDAVRAKKPDLLLLDLSMPHRNGLDLLPELVKAFPALKVLVVTMHVDRAMADAAVVAGAHGFIPKEASADELNDAISQVMQGKRYVSPKIPRHTQRDGSAMDDPVLDRLTPRHKQILRLIGDGKTSQQIADSLGVSHRTIEFHRASIRRALGITNEVGLLRYAVMLQGREGGIGTVTAPESAESANDL
;
A
#
# COMPACT_ATOMS: atom_id res chain seq x y z
N MET A 1 8.10 -33.13 -21.40
CA MET A 1 6.93 -32.26 -21.19
C MET A 1 7.38 -31.11 -20.31
N ILE A 2 7.26 -29.87 -20.77
CA ILE A 2 7.57 -28.67 -19.94
C ILE A 2 6.45 -28.56 -18.90
N ARG A 3 6.80 -28.62 -17.60
CA ARG A 3 5.85 -28.45 -16.51
C ARG A 3 5.31 -27.02 -16.56
N ARG A 4 3.99 -26.84 -16.59
CA ARG A 4 3.35 -25.52 -16.53
C ARG A 4 3.46 -24.97 -15.11
N THR A 5 3.63 -23.65 -14.99
CA THR A 5 3.68 -22.98 -13.69
C THR A 5 2.33 -23.11 -12.98
N ALA A 6 2.34 -23.67 -11.78
CA ALA A 6 1.16 -23.82 -10.93
C ALA A 6 0.89 -22.50 -10.20
N ILE A 7 -0.26 -21.88 -10.44
CA ILE A 7 -0.63 -20.55 -9.89
C ILE A 7 -1.84 -20.69 -8.97
N LEU A 8 -1.72 -20.14 -7.75
CA LEU A 8 -2.83 -19.88 -6.86
C LEU A 8 -3.21 -18.40 -6.96
N ILE A 9 -4.51 -18.10 -7.05
CA ILE A 9 -5.04 -16.72 -7.06
C ILE A 9 -5.70 -16.46 -5.71
N ALA A 10 -5.31 -15.38 -5.05
CA ALA A 10 -5.94 -14.87 -3.83
C ALA A 10 -6.48 -13.47 -4.08
N ASP A 11 -7.79 -13.38 -4.32
CA ASP A 11 -8.51 -12.14 -4.67
C ASP A 11 -9.98 -12.28 -4.31
N ASP A 12 -10.54 -11.36 -3.55
CA ASP A 12 -11.93 -11.36 -3.10
C ASP A 12 -12.92 -10.85 -4.16
N HIS A 13 -12.42 -10.37 -5.32
CA HIS A 13 -13.25 -9.93 -6.44
C HIS A 13 -13.48 -11.05 -7.45
N PRO A 14 -14.70 -11.66 -7.53
CA PRO A 14 -14.95 -12.81 -8.41
C PRO A 14 -14.68 -12.55 -9.89
N LEU A 15 -15.01 -11.35 -10.39
CA LEU A 15 -14.78 -10.99 -11.80
C LEU A 15 -13.28 -10.90 -12.13
N VAL A 16 -12.47 -10.36 -11.21
CA VAL A 16 -11.01 -10.25 -11.38
C VAL A 16 -10.40 -11.63 -11.40
N SER A 17 -10.72 -12.49 -10.43
CA SER A 17 -10.18 -13.84 -10.35
C SER A 17 -10.61 -14.71 -11.55
N GLN A 18 -11.83 -14.54 -12.08
CA GLN A 18 -12.27 -15.21 -13.33
C GLN A 18 -11.50 -14.70 -14.53
N GLY A 19 -11.30 -13.37 -14.65
CA GLY A 19 -10.51 -12.75 -15.72
C GLY A 19 -9.06 -13.23 -15.70
N LEU A 20 -8.40 -13.19 -14.55
CA LEU A 20 -7.04 -13.71 -14.36
C LEU A 20 -6.94 -15.18 -14.73
N ARG A 21 -7.90 -16.00 -14.29
CA ARG A 21 -7.94 -17.43 -14.65
C ARG A 21 -8.05 -17.66 -16.14
N ALA A 22 -8.87 -16.86 -16.85
CA ALA A 22 -9.00 -16.96 -18.30
C ALA A 22 -7.72 -16.56 -19.03
N LEU A 23 -7.06 -15.47 -18.59
CA LEU A 23 -5.81 -14.99 -19.17
C LEU A 23 -4.64 -15.96 -18.97
N LEU A 24 -4.60 -16.66 -17.83
CA LEU A 24 -3.50 -17.55 -17.48
C LEU A 24 -3.61 -18.94 -18.09
N ARG A 25 -4.82 -19.41 -18.40
CA ARG A 25 -5.08 -20.78 -18.93
C ARG A 25 -4.19 -21.21 -20.10
N PRO A 26 -3.83 -20.38 -21.07
CA PRO A 26 -2.98 -20.80 -22.17
C PRO A 26 -1.58 -21.26 -21.72
N ASN A 27 -1.01 -20.60 -20.72
CA ASN A 27 0.42 -20.72 -20.38
C ASN A 27 0.68 -21.31 -18.97
N CYS A 28 -0.29 -21.25 -18.06
CA CYS A 28 -0.15 -21.63 -16.66
C CYS A 28 -1.27 -22.58 -16.21
N ASP A 29 -1.06 -23.22 -15.08
CA ASP A 29 -2.06 -24.10 -14.44
C ASP A 29 -2.60 -23.41 -13.17
N VAL A 30 -3.84 -22.91 -13.20
CA VAL A 30 -4.48 -22.27 -12.04
C VAL A 30 -5.03 -23.35 -11.12
N VAL A 31 -4.28 -23.65 -10.04
CA VAL A 31 -4.55 -24.72 -9.09
C VAL A 31 -5.63 -24.39 -8.07
N GLY A 32 -6.02 -23.13 -7.95
CA GLY A 32 -7.10 -22.70 -7.06
C GLY A 32 -7.33 -21.18 -7.06
N VAL A 33 -8.45 -20.79 -6.45
CA VAL A 33 -8.80 -19.40 -6.15
C VAL A 33 -9.22 -19.31 -4.68
N VAL A 34 -8.76 -18.31 -3.96
CA VAL A 34 -9.08 -18.02 -2.56
C VAL A 34 -9.62 -16.59 -2.48
N GLN A 35 -10.71 -16.39 -1.75
CA GLN A 35 -11.38 -15.09 -1.63
C GLN A 35 -11.26 -14.46 -0.24
N ASP A 36 -10.70 -15.18 0.72
CA ASP A 36 -10.53 -14.73 2.11
C ASP A 36 -9.06 -14.84 2.52
N GLY A 37 -8.53 -13.76 3.08
CA GLY A 37 -7.13 -13.73 3.53
C GLY A 37 -6.79 -14.78 4.60
N ARG A 38 -7.78 -15.26 5.37
CA ARG A 38 -7.59 -16.32 6.38
C ARG A 38 -7.22 -17.66 5.75
N ASP A 39 -7.72 -17.93 4.55
CA ASP A 39 -7.60 -19.24 3.90
C ASP A 39 -6.32 -19.35 3.03
N VAL A 40 -5.61 -18.24 2.79
CA VAL A 40 -4.48 -18.18 1.85
C VAL A 40 -3.36 -19.13 2.25
N VAL A 41 -2.93 -19.10 3.52
CA VAL A 41 -1.81 -19.93 4.01
C VAL A 41 -2.10 -21.42 3.88
N ASP A 42 -3.32 -21.83 4.22
CA ASP A 42 -3.74 -23.24 4.14
C ASP A 42 -3.92 -23.68 2.69
N ALA A 43 -4.42 -22.80 1.82
CA ALA A 43 -4.52 -23.08 0.38
C ALA A 43 -3.13 -23.25 -0.25
N VAL A 44 -2.16 -22.39 0.10
CA VAL A 44 -0.75 -22.55 -0.34
C VAL A 44 -0.17 -23.88 0.12
N ARG A 45 -0.41 -24.24 1.39
CA ARG A 45 0.08 -25.52 1.96
C ARG A 45 -0.52 -26.74 1.24
N ALA A 46 -1.82 -26.68 0.95
CA ALA A 46 -2.53 -27.79 0.32
C ALA A 46 -2.23 -27.92 -1.18
N LYS A 47 -2.16 -26.80 -1.90
CA LYS A 47 -2.03 -26.78 -3.36
C LYS A 47 -0.59 -26.71 -3.85
N LYS A 48 0.35 -26.29 -3.01
CA LYS A 48 1.79 -26.18 -3.31
C LYS A 48 2.06 -25.44 -4.64
N PRO A 49 1.52 -24.23 -4.84
CA PRO A 49 1.73 -23.48 -6.06
C PRO A 49 3.18 -23.04 -6.20
N ASP A 50 3.62 -22.84 -7.45
CA ASP A 50 4.91 -22.20 -7.75
C ASP A 50 4.83 -20.68 -7.55
N LEU A 51 3.65 -20.10 -7.88
CA LEU A 51 3.36 -18.66 -7.79
C LEU A 51 2.01 -18.39 -7.12
N LEU A 52 1.98 -17.43 -6.24
CA LEU A 52 0.77 -16.84 -5.68
C LEU A 52 0.55 -15.46 -6.31
N LEU A 53 -0.60 -15.24 -6.95
CA LEU A 53 -1.11 -13.92 -7.26
C LEU A 53 -1.91 -13.46 -6.04
N LEU A 54 -1.47 -12.37 -5.41
CA LEU A 54 -2.00 -11.93 -4.12
C LEU A 54 -2.57 -10.51 -4.21
N ASP A 55 -3.88 -10.38 -4.00
CA ASP A 55 -4.43 -9.05 -3.72
C ASP A 55 -4.10 -8.62 -2.29
N LEU A 56 -3.86 -7.32 -2.12
CA LEU A 56 -3.63 -6.72 -0.81
C LEU A 56 -4.93 -6.47 -0.05
N SER A 57 -6.04 -6.24 -0.74
CA SER A 57 -7.32 -5.80 -0.16
C SER A 57 -8.30 -6.96 0.02
N MET A 58 -7.92 -7.98 0.77
CA MET A 58 -8.81 -9.12 1.05
C MET A 58 -9.54 -9.01 2.40
N PRO A 59 -10.71 -9.67 2.55
CA PRO A 59 -11.40 -9.79 3.84
C PRO A 59 -10.53 -10.45 4.91
N HIS A 60 -10.74 -10.03 6.15
CA HIS A 60 -10.18 -10.56 7.39
C HIS A 60 -8.66 -10.43 7.53
N ARG A 61 -7.85 -10.77 6.54
CA ARG A 61 -6.40 -10.58 6.55
C ARG A 61 -5.93 -9.86 5.30
N ASN A 62 -5.22 -8.76 5.51
CA ASN A 62 -4.62 -7.99 4.44
C ASN A 62 -3.45 -8.77 3.80
N GLY A 63 -3.34 -8.73 2.46
CA GLY A 63 -2.28 -9.41 1.74
C GLY A 63 -0.87 -8.98 2.14
N LEU A 64 -0.68 -7.70 2.53
CA LEU A 64 0.62 -7.23 3.00
C LEU A 64 1.04 -7.88 4.33
N ASP A 65 0.08 -8.11 5.24
CA ASP A 65 0.34 -8.76 6.53
C ASP A 65 0.59 -10.28 6.36
N LEU A 66 0.10 -10.85 5.27
CA LEU A 66 0.34 -12.25 4.90
C LEU A 66 1.75 -12.50 4.34
N LEU A 67 2.34 -11.51 3.66
CA LEU A 67 3.60 -11.68 2.93
C LEU A 67 4.75 -12.22 3.80
N PRO A 68 5.06 -11.66 5.01
CA PRO A 68 6.15 -12.17 5.83
C PRO A 68 5.94 -13.62 6.29
N GLU A 69 4.69 -13.99 6.59
CA GLU A 69 4.35 -15.36 6.99
C GLU A 69 4.52 -16.32 5.81
N LEU A 70 4.01 -15.95 4.62
CA LEU A 70 4.10 -16.76 3.40
C LEU A 70 5.54 -17.01 2.99
N VAL A 71 6.37 -15.98 2.96
CA VAL A 71 7.79 -16.08 2.59
C VAL A 71 8.58 -16.93 3.60
N LYS A 72 8.27 -16.79 4.89
CA LYS A 72 8.90 -17.59 5.95
C LYS A 72 8.48 -19.05 5.90
N ALA A 73 7.17 -19.31 5.72
CA ALA A 73 6.62 -20.67 5.74
C ALA A 73 6.87 -21.43 4.43
N PHE A 74 6.97 -20.72 3.30
CA PHE A 74 7.10 -21.32 1.96
C PHE A 74 8.23 -20.64 1.16
N PRO A 75 9.51 -20.91 1.46
CA PRO A 75 10.64 -20.17 0.82
C PRO A 75 10.75 -20.35 -0.70
N ALA A 76 10.20 -21.44 -1.25
CA ALA A 76 10.18 -21.70 -2.70
C ALA A 76 9.04 -20.96 -3.42
N LEU A 77 8.01 -20.49 -2.69
CA LEU A 77 6.86 -19.82 -3.26
C LEU A 77 7.27 -18.45 -3.80
N LYS A 78 6.88 -18.16 -5.03
CA LYS A 78 6.94 -16.80 -5.55
C LYS A 78 5.64 -16.07 -5.27
N VAL A 79 5.71 -14.78 -4.92
CA VAL A 79 4.52 -13.95 -4.68
C VAL A 79 4.56 -12.74 -5.58
N LEU A 80 3.55 -12.63 -6.46
CA LEU A 80 3.29 -11.46 -7.29
C LEU A 80 2.04 -10.76 -6.75
N VAL A 81 2.21 -9.55 -6.24
CA VAL A 81 1.09 -8.74 -5.78
C VAL A 81 0.34 -8.16 -6.98
N VAL A 82 -0.99 -8.32 -6.99
CA VAL A 82 -1.91 -7.80 -8.01
C VAL A 82 -2.97 -6.99 -7.31
N THR A 83 -2.96 -5.66 -7.42
CA THR A 83 -3.79 -4.78 -6.59
C THR A 83 -4.32 -3.56 -7.34
N MET A 84 -5.45 -2.99 -6.87
CA MET A 84 -5.95 -1.70 -7.35
C MET A 84 -5.10 -0.52 -6.88
N HIS A 85 -4.19 -0.72 -5.93
CA HIS A 85 -3.34 0.35 -5.39
C HIS A 85 -2.12 0.56 -6.27
N VAL A 86 -2.00 1.74 -6.88
CA VAL A 86 -0.91 2.09 -7.80
C VAL A 86 0.09 3.07 -7.18
N ASP A 87 0.21 3.11 -5.86
CA ASP A 87 1.17 3.99 -5.20
C ASP A 87 2.52 3.30 -4.91
N ARG A 88 3.58 4.08 -5.01
CA ARG A 88 4.95 3.59 -4.83
C ARG A 88 5.23 3.05 -3.43
N ALA A 89 4.68 3.66 -2.40
CA ALA A 89 4.94 3.21 -1.03
C ALA A 89 4.36 1.82 -0.78
N MET A 90 3.21 1.54 -1.39
CA MET A 90 2.60 0.22 -1.33
C MET A 90 3.49 -0.83 -2.00
N ALA A 91 4.01 -0.51 -3.18
CA ALA A 91 4.92 -1.38 -3.90
C ALA A 91 6.21 -1.63 -3.10
N ASP A 92 6.81 -0.57 -2.53
CA ASP A 92 8.03 -0.70 -1.71
C ASP A 92 7.75 -1.49 -0.42
N ALA A 93 6.63 -1.24 0.24
CA ALA A 93 6.22 -2.00 1.43
C ALA A 93 6.02 -3.50 1.11
N ALA A 94 5.38 -3.81 -0.02
CA ALA A 94 5.18 -5.19 -0.45
C ALA A 94 6.53 -5.89 -0.77
N VAL A 95 7.45 -5.19 -1.45
CA VAL A 95 8.78 -5.72 -1.76
C VAL A 95 9.60 -5.95 -0.49
N VAL A 96 9.55 -5.03 0.49
CA VAL A 96 10.22 -5.17 1.80
C VAL A 96 9.60 -6.32 2.60
N ALA A 97 8.28 -6.51 2.52
CA ALA A 97 7.58 -7.62 3.15
C ALA A 97 7.84 -8.99 2.48
N GLY A 98 8.53 -9.01 1.32
CA GLY A 98 8.97 -10.22 0.65
C GLY A 98 8.25 -10.54 -0.67
N ALA A 99 7.45 -9.63 -1.22
CA ALA A 99 6.89 -9.81 -2.56
C ALA A 99 8.01 -9.88 -3.61
N HIS A 100 7.84 -10.77 -4.58
CA HIS A 100 8.75 -10.93 -5.70
C HIS A 100 8.37 -10.00 -6.87
N GLY A 101 7.11 -9.57 -6.94
CA GLY A 101 6.66 -8.58 -7.91
C GLY A 101 5.43 -7.84 -7.44
N PHE A 102 5.14 -6.72 -8.15
CA PHE A 102 4.01 -5.83 -7.86
C PHE A 102 3.46 -5.24 -9.16
N ILE A 103 2.18 -5.49 -9.45
CA ILE A 103 1.48 -4.97 -10.63
C ILE A 103 0.09 -4.46 -10.25
N PRO A 104 -0.45 -3.44 -10.96
CA PRO A 104 -1.84 -3.03 -10.81
C PRO A 104 -2.79 -4.05 -11.42
N LYS A 105 -4.02 -4.16 -10.91
CA LYS A 105 -5.10 -4.97 -11.51
C LYS A 105 -5.48 -4.52 -12.93
N GLU A 106 -5.12 -3.29 -13.29
CA GLU A 106 -5.31 -2.68 -14.63
C GLU A 106 -4.14 -2.98 -15.59
N ALA A 107 -3.21 -3.87 -15.19
CA ALA A 107 -2.14 -4.31 -16.07
C ALA A 107 -2.71 -5.08 -17.28
N SER A 108 -2.07 -4.93 -18.44
CA SER A 108 -2.43 -5.71 -19.61
C SER A 108 -2.09 -7.19 -19.44
N ALA A 109 -2.69 -8.06 -20.25
CA ALA A 109 -2.36 -9.47 -20.26
C ALA A 109 -0.87 -9.72 -20.54
N ASP A 110 -0.29 -8.95 -21.46
CA ASP A 110 1.14 -9.04 -21.79
C ASP A 110 2.01 -8.65 -20.61
N GLU A 111 1.67 -7.57 -19.90
CA GLU A 111 2.38 -7.13 -18.71
C GLU A 111 2.30 -8.17 -17.58
N LEU A 112 1.14 -8.79 -17.37
CA LEU A 112 0.97 -9.87 -16.40
C LEU A 112 1.85 -11.07 -16.74
N ASN A 113 1.87 -11.50 -18.01
CA ASN A 113 2.68 -12.62 -18.47
C ASN A 113 4.18 -12.33 -18.33
N ASP A 114 4.62 -11.11 -18.66
CA ASP A 114 6.00 -10.67 -18.48
C ASP A 114 6.41 -10.66 -17.00
N ALA A 115 5.56 -10.09 -16.13
CA ALA A 115 5.78 -10.09 -14.69
C ALA A 115 5.92 -11.52 -14.13
N ILE A 116 5.03 -12.44 -14.52
CA ILE A 116 5.09 -13.84 -14.12
C ILE A 116 6.41 -14.47 -14.60
N SER A 117 6.77 -14.28 -15.85
CA SER A 117 8.01 -14.83 -16.43
C SER A 117 9.25 -14.36 -15.67
N GLN A 118 9.34 -13.06 -15.38
CA GLN A 118 10.49 -12.48 -14.67
C GLN A 118 10.55 -12.96 -13.21
N VAL A 119 9.41 -13.01 -12.52
CA VAL A 119 9.32 -13.47 -11.13
C VAL A 119 9.71 -14.96 -11.03
N MET A 120 9.27 -15.80 -11.98
CA MET A 120 9.64 -17.22 -12.02
C MET A 120 11.12 -17.44 -12.33
N GLN A 121 11.78 -16.50 -13.03
CA GLN A 121 13.24 -16.49 -13.24
C GLN A 121 14.01 -15.97 -12.00
N GLY A 122 13.33 -15.64 -10.90
CA GLY A 122 13.93 -15.10 -9.68
C GLY A 122 14.27 -13.60 -9.75
N LYS A 123 13.83 -12.91 -10.79
CA LYS A 123 13.96 -11.45 -10.89
C LYS A 123 12.84 -10.77 -10.12
N ARG A 124 13.08 -9.55 -9.63
CA ARG A 124 12.02 -8.70 -9.08
C ARG A 124 11.35 -7.91 -10.19
N TYR A 125 10.03 -7.78 -10.10
CA TYR A 125 9.24 -7.02 -11.06
C TYR A 125 8.37 -5.98 -10.34
N VAL A 126 8.46 -4.73 -10.74
CA VAL A 126 7.52 -3.68 -10.34
C VAL A 126 7.04 -3.01 -11.61
N SER A 127 5.72 -2.96 -11.78
CA SER A 127 5.09 -2.38 -12.96
C SER A 127 5.62 -0.98 -13.27
N PRO A 128 5.95 -0.67 -14.54
CA PRO A 128 6.31 0.68 -14.96
C PRO A 128 5.23 1.73 -14.69
N LYS A 129 3.96 1.30 -14.52
CA LYS A 129 2.83 2.16 -14.18
C LYS A 129 2.87 2.65 -12.74
N ILE A 130 3.65 1.99 -11.87
CA ILE A 130 3.88 2.46 -10.50
C ILE A 130 4.85 3.64 -10.56
N PRO A 131 4.47 4.82 -10.04
CA PRO A 131 5.33 5.99 -10.08
C PRO A 131 6.70 5.68 -9.50
N ARG A 132 7.77 6.05 -10.19
CA ARG A 132 9.12 6.01 -9.62
C ARG A 132 9.23 7.14 -8.61
N HIS A 133 10.08 7.00 -7.59
CA HIS A 133 10.48 8.16 -6.81
C HIS A 133 11.08 9.18 -7.78
N THR A 134 10.31 10.19 -8.19
CA THR A 134 10.89 11.37 -8.81
C THR A 134 11.80 11.98 -7.74
N GLN A 135 13.10 12.08 -8.06
CA GLN A 135 14.05 12.84 -7.27
C GLN A 135 13.42 14.22 -7.00
N ARG A 136 13.45 14.61 -5.77
CA ARG A 136 13.02 15.85 -5.16
C ARG A 136 13.02 17.03 -6.14
N ASP A 137 11.85 17.57 -6.44
CA ASP A 137 11.75 19.02 -6.60
C ASP A 137 11.86 19.62 -5.20
N GLY A 138 12.93 20.39 -5.01
CA GLY A 138 13.26 20.97 -3.73
C GLY A 138 12.21 21.99 -3.30
N SER A 139 11.34 21.61 -2.39
CA SER A 139 10.60 22.53 -1.57
C SER A 139 10.69 22.07 -0.11
N ALA A 140 11.34 22.89 0.62
CA ALA A 140 11.75 22.84 2.01
C ALA A 140 10.72 22.26 2.98
N MET A 141 11.11 21.20 3.66
CA MET A 141 11.06 21.01 5.10
C MET A 141 11.82 19.73 5.40
N ASP A 142 13.07 19.88 5.82
CA ASP A 142 13.97 18.77 6.17
C ASP A 142 13.51 18.10 7.48
N ASP A 143 12.48 17.26 7.41
CA ASP A 143 12.23 16.24 8.42
C ASP A 143 12.53 14.88 7.78
N PRO A 144 13.66 14.24 8.11
CA PRO A 144 14.07 12.95 7.55
C PRO A 144 13.01 11.83 7.73
N VAL A 145 12.09 12.03 8.66
CA VAL A 145 11.00 11.10 8.95
C VAL A 145 9.84 11.30 7.95
N LEU A 146 9.56 12.55 7.55
CA LEU A 146 8.56 12.85 6.52
C LEU A 146 8.98 12.41 5.12
N ASP A 147 10.28 12.28 4.87
CA ASP A 147 10.80 11.78 3.60
C ASP A 147 10.51 10.29 3.37
N ARG A 148 10.20 9.55 4.43
CA ARG A 148 9.75 8.15 4.36
C ARG A 148 8.28 8.01 3.98
N LEU A 149 7.52 9.12 3.97
CA LEU A 149 6.11 9.16 3.65
C LEU A 149 5.89 9.57 2.19
N THR A 150 5.02 8.84 1.50
CA THR A 150 4.60 9.21 0.15
C THR A 150 3.70 10.44 0.16
N PRO A 151 3.49 11.09 -1.00
CA PRO A 151 2.51 12.17 -1.13
C PRO A 151 1.12 11.75 -0.63
N ARG A 152 0.70 10.51 -0.89
CA ARG A 152 -0.58 9.96 -0.43
C ARG A 152 -0.62 9.79 1.09
N HIS A 153 0.47 9.32 1.71
CA HIS A 153 0.60 9.23 3.15
C HIS A 153 0.54 10.62 3.80
N LYS A 154 1.24 11.60 3.24
CA LYS A 154 1.21 13.00 3.71
C LYS A 154 -0.20 13.59 3.62
N GLN A 155 -0.93 13.33 2.53
CA GLN A 155 -2.32 13.75 2.35
C GLN A 155 -3.24 13.14 3.42
N ILE A 156 -3.14 11.83 3.66
CA ILE A 156 -3.94 11.14 4.67
C ILE A 156 -3.57 11.64 6.07
N LEU A 157 -2.28 11.85 6.34
CA LEU A 157 -1.80 12.34 7.63
C LEU A 157 -2.35 13.74 7.93
N ARG A 158 -2.44 14.64 6.93
CA ARG A 158 -3.09 15.95 7.08
C ARG A 158 -4.56 15.80 7.44
N LEU A 159 -5.30 14.94 6.73
CA LEU A 159 -6.72 14.70 7.01
C LEU A 159 -6.96 14.09 8.41
N ILE A 160 -6.02 13.27 8.90
CA ILE A 160 -6.03 12.78 10.29
C ILE A 160 -5.81 13.95 11.26
N GLY A 161 -4.88 14.85 10.97
CA GLY A 161 -4.64 16.07 11.75
C GLY A 161 -5.86 16.99 11.80
N ASP A 162 -6.63 17.08 10.70
CA ASP A 162 -7.92 17.79 10.62
C ASP A 162 -9.05 17.10 11.45
N GLY A 163 -8.74 16.04 12.16
CA GLY A 163 -9.70 15.29 12.98
C GLY A 163 -10.67 14.43 12.19
N LYS A 164 -10.43 14.18 10.90
CA LYS A 164 -11.31 13.32 10.09
C LYS A 164 -11.17 11.85 10.47
N THR A 165 -12.31 11.17 10.54
CA THR A 165 -12.36 9.70 10.73
C THR A 165 -11.90 8.98 9.47
N SER A 166 -11.52 7.71 9.59
CA SER A 166 -11.12 6.88 8.44
C SER A 166 -12.23 6.78 7.39
N GLN A 167 -13.50 6.78 7.79
CA GLN A 167 -14.64 6.79 6.86
C GLN A 167 -14.70 8.12 6.09
N GLN A 168 -14.61 9.26 6.78
CA GLN A 168 -14.61 10.58 6.14
C GLN A 168 -13.42 10.78 5.19
N ILE A 169 -12.27 10.24 5.55
CA ILE A 169 -11.07 10.25 4.69
C ILE A 169 -11.33 9.38 3.45
N ALA A 170 -11.89 8.20 3.62
CA ALA A 170 -12.22 7.28 2.53
C ALA A 170 -13.18 7.95 1.53
N ASP A 171 -14.27 8.54 2.03
CA ASP A 171 -15.26 9.24 1.22
C ASP A 171 -14.65 10.43 0.46
N SER A 172 -13.81 11.22 1.14
CA SER A 172 -13.15 12.40 0.54
C SER A 172 -12.11 12.04 -0.54
N LEU A 173 -11.57 10.84 -0.49
CA LEU A 173 -10.49 10.38 -1.37
C LEU A 173 -10.96 9.35 -2.41
N GLY A 174 -12.26 8.99 -2.40
CA GLY A 174 -12.86 8.03 -3.33
C GLY A 174 -12.32 6.60 -3.18
N VAL A 175 -11.96 6.19 -1.95
CA VAL A 175 -11.40 4.87 -1.67
C VAL A 175 -12.20 4.16 -0.57
N SER A 176 -11.97 2.86 -0.36
CA SER A 176 -12.63 2.14 0.73
C SER A 176 -12.08 2.54 2.11
N HIS A 177 -12.93 2.44 3.15
CA HIS A 177 -12.50 2.59 4.55
C HIS A 177 -11.30 1.70 4.87
N ARG A 178 -11.31 0.46 4.38
CA ARG A 178 -10.24 -0.51 4.54
C ARG A 178 -8.92 -0.04 3.92
N THR A 179 -8.97 0.64 2.78
CA THR A 179 -7.81 1.26 2.15
C THR A 179 -7.17 2.31 3.05
N ILE A 180 -8.00 3.12 3.72
CA ILE A 180 -7.50 4.13 4.66
C ILE A 180 -6.87 3.47 5.89
N GLU A 181 -7.50 2.45 6.47
CA GLU A 181 -6.91 1.70 7.60
C GLU A 181 -5.55 1.10 7.23
N PHE A 182 -5.42 0.59 6.01
CA PHE A 182 -4.15 0.13 5.50
C PHE A 182 -3.10 1.26 5.44
N HIS A 183 -3.45 2.40 4.86
CA HIS A 183 -2.53 3.55 4.81
C HIS A 183 -2.15 4.04 6.21
N ARG A 184 -3.09 4.06 7.17
CA ARG A 184 -2.82 4.41 8.58
C ARG A 184 -1.79 3.45 9.19
N ALA A 185 -1.96 2.15 9.00
CA ALA A 185 -1.01 1.15 9.47
C ALA A 185 0.38 1.32 8.82
N SER A 186 0.43 1.61 7.52
CA SER A 186 1.67 1.86 6.78
C SER A 186 2.38 3.14 7.27
N ILE A 187 1.64 4.23 7.49
CA ILE A 187 2.17 5.47 8.05
C ILE A 187 2.74 5.24 9.45
N ARG A 188 2.01 4.54 10.33
CA ARG A 188 2.51 4.20 11.68
C ARG A 188 3.83 3.44 11.62
N ARG A 189 3.91 2.45 10.74
CA ARG A 189 5.15 1.66 10.55
C ARG A 189 6.31 2.54 10.06
N ALA A 190 6.07 3.41 9.08
CA ALA A 190 7.08 4.32 8.52
C ALA A 190 7.59 5.33 9.55
N LEU A 191 6.71 5.77 10.47
CA LEU A 191 7.01 6.73 11.53
C LEU A 191 7.50 6.07 12.83
N GLY A 192 7.49 4.73 12.94
CA GLY A 192 7.82 4.01 14.17
C GLY A 192 6.77 4.20 15.29
N ILE A 193 5.53 4.51 14.95
CA ILE A 193 4.44 4.76 15.88
C ILE A 193 3.67 3.46 16.12
N THR A 194 3.45 3.10 17.39
CA THR A 194 2.87 1.80 17.78
C THR A 194 1.35 1.82 17.90
N ASN A 195 0.71 3.00 18.07
CA ASN A 195 -0.73 3.10 18.33
C ASN A 195 -1.38 4.30 17.60
N GLU A 196 -2.72 4.29 17.55
CA GLU A 196 -3.52 5.31 16.86
C GLU A 196 -3.42 6.69 17.53
N VAL A 197 -3.32 6.75 18.84
CA VAL A 197 -3.19 8.00 19.59
C VAL A 197 -1.88 8.71 19.22
N GLY A 198 -0.81 7.94 19.09
CA GLY A 198 0.50 8.42 18.61
C GLY A 198 0.42 8.99 17.20
N LEU A 199 -0.30 8.32 16.29
CA LEU A 199 -0.50 8.78 14.93
C LEU A 199 -1.26 10.11 14.89
N LEU A 200 -2.38 10.21 15.63
CA LEU A 200 -3.16 11.45 15.72
C LEU A 200 -2.31 12.61 16.27
N ARG A 201 -1.58 12.36 17.35
CA ARG A 201 -0.70 13.34 17.99
C ARG A 201 0.38 13.86 17.03
N TYR A 202 1.00 12.95 16.26
CA TYR A 202 1.98 13.30 15.24
C TYR A 202 1.35 14.13 14.12
N ALA A 203 0.16 13.76 13.64
CA ALA A 203 -0.57 14.48 12.61
C ALA A 203 -0.92 15.92 13.03
N VAL A 204 -1.42 16.11 14.24
CA VAL A 204 -1.74 17.43 14.81
C VAL A 204 -0.47 18.29 14.97
N MET A 205 0.63 17.69 15.47
CA MET A 205 1.91 18.41 15.62
C MET A 205 2.46 18.87 14.27
N LEU A 206 2.28 18.08 13.22
CA LEU A 206 2.74 18.43 11.87
C LEU A 206 1.99 19.64 11.31
N GLN A 207 0.67 19.72 11.52
CA GLN A 207 -0.13 20.89 11.11
C GLN A 207 0.26 22.16 11.86
N GLY A 208 0.57 22.07 13.15
CA GLY A 208 1.05 23.21 13.93
C GLY A 208 2.39 23.78 13.40
N ARG A 209 3.22 22.93 12.77
CA ARG A 209 4.46 23.37 12.09
C ARG A 209 4.21 23.99 10.72
N GLU A 210 3.23 23.51 9.97
CA GLU A 210 2.86 24.09 8.66
C GLU A 210 2.06 25.40 8.79
N GLY A 211 1.29 25.59 9.88
CA GLY A 211 0.51 26.82 10.18
C GLY A 211 1.28 27.96 10.84
N GLY A 212 2.53 27.75 11.21
CA GLY A 212 3.35 28.72 11.98
C GLY A 212 4.02 29.82 11.15
N ILE A 213 3.66 30.07 9.89
CA ILE A 213 4.09 31.20 9.07
C ILE A 213 2.88 32.08 8.72
N GLY A 214 2.19 32.55 9.71
CA GLY A 214 1.10 33.52 9.58
C GLY A 214 1.17 34.49 10.75
N THR A 215 1.91 35.61 10.56
CA THR A 215 1.87 36.90 11.25
C THR A 215 1.03 36.93 12.53
N VAL A 216 1.71 36.87 13.66
CA VAL A 216 1.24 37.50 14.89
C VAL A 216 1.38 39.02 14.68
N THR A 217 0.30 39.68 14.26
CA THR A 217 0.14 41.11 14.44
C THR A 217 0.02 41.34 15.94
N ALA A 218 1.02 41.99 16.51
CA ALA A 218 1.00 42.49 17.87
C ALA A 218 -0.19 43.45 18.04
N PRO A 219 -0.90 43.44 19.19
CA PRO A 219 -1.86 44.50 19.49
C PRO A 219 -1.12 45.79 19.70
N GLU A 220 -1.47 46.81 18.90
CA GLU A 220 -1.07 48.21 19.15
C GLU A 220 -1.45 48.60 20.57
N SER A 221 -0.47 48.98 21.31
CA SER A 221 -0.57 49.63 22.62
C SER A 221 -1.36 50.94 22.46
N ALA A 222 -2.55 50.98 23.06
CA ALA A 222 -3.26 52.21 23.30
C ALA A 222 -2.47 53.04 24.31
N GLU A 223 -1.81 54.07 23.82
CA GLU A 223 -1.18 55.10 24.62
C GLU A 223 -2.28 56.08 25.08
N SER A 224 -2.40 56.19 26.37
CA SER A 224 -3.27 57.09 27.10
C SER A 224 -2.98 58.53 26.76
N ALA A 225 -3.99 59.29 26.40
CA ALA A 225 -3.99 60.74 26.62
C ALA A 225 -4.65 61.04 27.97
N ASN A 226 -3.81 61.42 28.90
CA ASN A 226 -4.20 62.13 30.05
C ASN A 226 -4.04 63.65 29.69
N ASP A 227 -5.09 64.41 29.81
CA ASP A 227 -4.99 65.80 30.28
C ASP A 227 -6.40 66.37 30.56
N LEU A 228 -6.46 66.98 31.78
CA LEU A 228 -7.39 67.92 32.42
C LEU A 228 -8.49 67.32 33.30
#